data_23dace468246086d1b21b70ddf52cf29
#
_entry.id   23dace468246086d1b21b70ddf52cf29
#
_cell.length_a   1.000
_cell.length_b   1.000
_cell.length_c   1.000
_cell.angle_alpha   90.00
_cell.angle_beta   90.00
_cell.angle_gamma   90.00
#
_symmetry.space_group_name_H-M   'P 1'
#
loop_
_entity.id
_entity.type
_entity.pdbx_description
1 polymer ?
#
loop_
_entity_poly.entity_id
_entity_poly.type
_entity_poly.pdbx_seq_one_letter_code
_entity_poly.pdbx_strand_id
1 'polypeptide(L)'
;MKTVGDKLAPFAITGVKPGQPEDAFYTITENSFEGKWKVIVYYPKDFTFVCPTEIVAYDKLAQDFEDRDAVLLTGSTDNEFCKVAWQTAHADLKKIRHHQFADTQRGELSLIEQLGVFYAPAGAALRATFIVDPNNEIQHVTVNNLNVGRSPEETLRILDALQTGELCACNRTVGGETLK
;
A
#
# COMPACT_ATOMS: atom_id res chain seq x y z
N MET A 1 14.44 4.12 9.24
CA MET A 1 13.12 4.41 8.66
C MET A 1 13.30 5.40 7.53
N LYS A 2 12.85 5.07 6.33
CA LYS A 2 12.78 6.01 5.20
C LYS A 2 11.53 6.90 5.35
N THR A 3 11.63 8.14 4.87
CA THR A 3 10.58 9.14 4.97
C THR A 3 10.46 9.95 3.68
N VAL A 4 9.67 11.02 3.67
CA VAL A 4 9.48 11.91 2.52
C VAL A 4 10.83 12.44 2.02
N GLY A 5 11.07 12.36 0.71
CA GLY A 5 12.31 12.72 0.04
C GLY A 5 13.33 11.56 -0.09
N ASP A 6 13.16 10.47 0.64
CA ASP A 6 14.00 9.28 0.48
C ASP A 6 13.57 8.44 -0.71
N LYS A 7 14.53 7.86 -1.42
CA LYS A 7 14.25 6.86 -2.47
C LYS A 7 14.19 5.45 -1.91
N LEU A 8 13.30 4.63 -2.47
CA LEU A 8 13.30 3.21 -2.21
C LEU A 8 14.64 2.61 -2.65
N ALA A 9 15.26 1.84 -1.77
CA ALA A 9 16.40 0.99 -2.12
C ALA A 9 15.87 -0.30 -2.78
N PRO A 10 16.71 -1.10 -3.45
CA PRO A 10 16.32 -2.40 -3.97
C PRO A 10 15.63 -3.26 -2.91
N PHE A 11 14.52 -3.89 -3.30
CA PHE A 11 13.78 -4.84 -2.48
C PHE A 11 13.17 -5.95 -3.33
N ALA A 12 12.77 -7.05 -2.70
CA ALA A 12 12.03 -8.11 -3.34
C ALA A 12 10.96 -8.66 -2.40
N ILE A 13 9.70 -8.54 -2.77
CA ILE A 13 8.54 -9.08 -2.04
C ILE A 13 7.68 -9.90 -2.98
N THR A 14 6.88 -10.81 -2.44
CA THR A 14 5.95 -11.60 -3.25
C THR A 14 4.63 -10.87 -3.46
N GLY A 15 4.31 -10.55 -4.70
CA GLY A 15 3.00 -10.04 -5.11
C GLY A 15 1.98 -11.15 -5.28
N VAL A 16 0.72 -10.83 -4.97
CA VAL A 16 -0.43 -11.72 -5.13
C VAL A 16 -1.47 -11.01 -5.99
N LYS A 17 -1.73 -11.58 -7.18
CA LYS A 17 -2.75 -11.05 -8.09
C LYS A 17 -4.16 -11.25 -7.52
N PRO A 18 -5.09 -10.33 -7.79
CA PRO A 18 -6.50 -10.53 -7.44
C PRO A 18 -7.13 -11.62 -8.31
N GLY A 19 -8.26 -12.18 -7.84
CA GLY A 19 -9.03 -13.16 -8.59
C GLY A 19 -8.44 -14.58 -8.63
N GLN A 20 -7.34 -14.83 -7.94
CA GLN A 20 -6.73 -16.16 -7.75
C GLN A 20 -6.44 -16.92 -9.08
N PRO A 21 -5.74 -16.31 -10.05
CA PRO A 21 -5.31 -17.01 -11.26
C PRO A 21 -4.29 -18.11 -10.91
N GLU A 22 -4.06 -19.08 -11.84
CA GLU A 22 -3.04 -20.12 -11.64
C GLU A 22 -1.64 -19.55 -11.41
N ASP A 23 -1.33 -18.42 -12.04
CA ASP A 23 -0.08 -17.66 -11.88
C ASP A 23 -0.23 -16.50 -10.87
N ALA A 24 -0.89 -16.74 -9.73
CA ALA A 24 -1.22 -15.72 -8.74
C ALA A 24 0.01 -14.97 -8.18
N PHE A 25 1.16 -15.63 -8.12
CA PHE A 25 2.35 -15.11 -7.47
C PHE A 25 3.37 -14.52 -8.47
N TYR A 26 3.98 -13.41 -8.10
CA TYR A 26 5.04 -12.76 -8.88
C TYR A 26 5.95 -11.96 -7.94
N THR A 27 7.09 -11.49 -8.43
CA THR A 27 8.01 -10.66 -7.64
C THR A 27 7.71 -9.19 -7.87
N ILE A 28 7.60 -8.43 -6.78
CA ILE A 28 7.55 -6.96 -6.78
C ILE A 28 8.90 -6.44 -6.29
N THR A 29 9.48 -5.54 -7.07
CA THR A 29 10.72 -4.83 -6.76
C THR A 29 10.50 -3.31 -6.87
N GLU A 30 11.51 -2.52 -6.57
CA GLU A 30 11.48 -1.07 -6.78
C GLU A 30 11.25 -0.68 -8.25
N ASN A 31 11.64 -1.55 -9.19
CA ASN A 31 11.47 -1.35 -10.63
C ASN A 31 10.12 -1.86 -11.16
N SER A 32 9.32 -2.51 -10.33
CA SER A 32 7.98 -2.91 -10.73
C SER A 32 7.08 -1.68 -10.89
N PHE A 33 6.15 -1.74 -11.86
CA PHE A 33 5.21 -0.65 -12.16
C PHE A 33 5.91 0.66 -12.56
N GLU A 34 6.89 0.56 -13.44
CA GLU A 34 7.65 1.70 -13.96
C GLU A 34 6.70 2.79 -14.53
N GLY A 35 7.03 4.06 -14.25
CA GLY A 35 6.23 5.21 -14.67
C GLY A 35 4.96 5.45 -13.87
N LYS A 36 4.60 4.58 -12.94
CA LYS A 36 3.40 4.72 -12.10
C LYS A 36 3.72 5.16 -10.68
N TRP A 37 2.79 5.87 -10.08
CA TRP A 37 2.75 6.07 -8.64
C TRP A 37 2.46 4.74 -7.94
N LYS A 38 2.94 4.57 -6.71
CA LYS A 38 2.71 3.37 -5.91
C LYS A 38 2.10 3.78 -4.56
N VAL A 39 0.94 3.25 -4.25
CA VAL A 39 0.30 3.39 -2.94
C VAL A 39 0.49 2.08 -2.20
N ILE A 40 1.45 2.06 -1.27
CA ILE A 40 1.86 0.87 -0.53
C ILE A 40 1.22 0.93 0.86
N VAL A 41 0.34 -0.01 1.15
CA VAL A 41 -0.47 -0.06 2.37
C VAL A 41 -0.12 -1.31 3.17
N TYR A 42 0.65 -1.15 4.24
CA TYR A 42 0.91 -2.22 5.19
C TYR A 42 -0.23 -2.33 6.22
N TYR A 43 -0.64 -3.54 6.52
CA TYR A 43 -1.51 -3.87 7.65
C TYR A 43 -0.90 -4.99 8.50
N PRO A 44 -1.30 -5.15 9.79
CA PRO A 44 -0.59 -6.02 10.71
C PRO A 44 -0.62 -7.50 10.35
N LYS A 45 -1.81 -8.09 10.19
CA LYS A 45 -1.99 -9.55 10.05
C LYS A 45 -3.22 -9.90 9.25
N ASP A 46 -3.09 -10.99 8.48
CA ASP A 46 -4.22 -11.66 7.84
C ASP A 46 -5.14 -12.32 8.89
N PHE A 47 -6.36 -12.64 8.51
CA PHE A 47 -7.37 -13.29 9.35
C PHE A 47 -7.69 -12.56 10.67
N THR A 48 -7.69 -11.21 10.65
CA THR A 48 -8.02 -10.34 11.79
C THR A 48 -9.29 -9.53 11.54
N PHE A 49 -9.61 -8.57 12.42
CA PHE A 49 -10.89 -7.86 12.41
C PHE A 49 -10.85 -6.48 11.73
N VAL A 50 -9.85 -5.66 12.01
CA VAL A 50 -9.71 -4.32 11.42
C VAL A 50 -9.15 -4.39 9.99
N CYS A 51 -8.19 -5.28 9.75
CA CYS A 51 -7.47 -5.34 8.48
C CYS A 51 -8.38 -5.56 7.26
N PRO A 52 -9.37 -6.47 7.28
CA PRO A 52 -10.24 -6.65 6.12
C PRO A 52 -11.09 -5.41 5.83
N THR A 53 -11.46 -4.63 6.86
CA THR A 53 -12.22 -3.39 6.65
C THR A 53 -11.41 -2.34 5.90
N GLU A 54 -10.10 -2.24 6.19
CA GLU A 54 -9.19 -1.35 5.46
C GLU A 54 -8.99 -1.81 4.02
N ILE A 55 -8.69 -3.11 3.81
CA ILE A 55 -8.45 -3.66 2.46
C ILE A 55 -9.66 -3.41 1.56
N VAL A 56 -10.86 -3.68 2.06
CA VAL A 56 -12.11 -3.45 1.32
C VAL A 56 -12.35 -1.96 1.06
N ALA A 57 -12.06 -1.10 2.04
CA ALA A 57 -12.22 0.34 1.87
C ALA A 57 -11.25 0.91 0.82
N TYR A 58 -9.99 0.45 0.81
CA TYR A 58 -9.04 0.80 -0.25
C TYR A 58 -9.47 0.25 -1.61
N ASP A 59 -10.01 -0.98 -1.67
CA ASP A 59 -10.48 -1.57 -2.92
C ASP A 59 -11.63 -0.83 -3.56
N LYS A 60 -12.51 -0.22 -2.77
CA LYS A 60 -13.60 0.64 -3.28
C LYS A 60 -13.07 1.81 -4.10
N LEU A 61 -11.88 2.30 -3.77
CA LEU A 61 -11.20 3.40 -4.46
C LEU A 61 -10.15 2.91 -5.47
N ALA A 62 -10.08 1.59 -5.74
CA ALA A 62 -9.05 1.04 -6.63
C ALA A 62 -9.08 1.68 -8.03
N GLN A 63 -10.28 1.94 -8.57
CA GLN A 63 -10.42 2.61 -9.86
C GLN A 63 -9.95 4.07 -9.79
N ASP A 64 -10.25 4.78 -8.71
CA ASP A 64 -9.81 6.17 -8.53
C ASP A 64 -8.28 6.29 -8.47
N PHE A 65 -7.61 5.30 -7.88
CA PHE A 65 -6.13 5.20 -7.90
C PHE A 65 -5.62 4.89 -9.30
N GLU A 66 -6.23 3.93 -10.00
CA GLU A 66 -5.85 3.55 -11.37
C GLU A 66 -6.02 4.73 -12.35
N ASP A 67 -7.11 5.47 -12.26
CA ASP A 67 -7.38 6.67 -13.08
C ASP A 67 -6.34 7.78 -12.86
N ARG A 68 -5.56 7.68 -11.78
CA ARG A 68 -4.43 8.57 -11.44
C ARG A 68 -3.07 7.95 -11.69
N ASP A 69 -2.99 6.96 -12.57
CA ASP A 69 -1.75 6.23 -12.84
C ASP A 69 -1.05 5.72 -11.57
N ALA A 70 -1.82 5.33 -10.55
CA ALA A 70 -1.32 4.80 -9.32
C ALA A 70 -1.68 3.33 -9.13
N VAL A 71 -0.71 2.53 -8.72
CA VAL A 71 -0.90 1.14 -8.35
C VAL A 71 -1.15 1.04 -6.86
N LEU A 72 -2.29 0.47 -6.49
CA LEU A 72 -2.62 0.16 -5.09
C LEU A 72 -2.08 -1.22 -4.73
N LEU A 73 -1.30 -1.28 -3.65
CA LEU A 73 -0.71 -2.50 -3.10
C LEU A 73 -1.03 -2.58 -1.61
N THR A 74 -1.73 -3.63 -1.18
CA THR A 74 -1.97 -3.88 0.25
C THR A 74 -1.25 -5.15 0.71
N GLY A 75 -0.64 -5.15 1.88
CA GLY A 75 0.10 -6.33 2.33
C GLY A 75 0.49 -6.34 3.80
N SER A 76 1.04 -7.46 4.21
CA SER A 76 1.50 -7.71 5.57
C SER A 76 2.77 -8.58 5.56
N THR A 77 3.22 -8.95 6.75
CA THR A 77 4.32 -9.92 6.93
C THR A 77 3.88 -11.38 6.83
N ASP A 78 2.58 -11.64 6.67
CA ASP A 78 2.09 -12.99 6.39
C ASP A 78 2.43 -13.40 4.95
N ASN A 79 2.53 -14.70 4.71
CA ASN A 79 2.96 -15.21 3.41
C ASN A 79 1.87 -15.15 2.34
N GLU A 80 2.26 -15.36 1.10
CA GLU A 80 1.41 -15.31 -0.08
C GLU A 80 0.26 -16.33 -0.05
N PHE A 81 0.49 -17.50 0.53
CA PHE A 81 -0.55 -18.55 0.66
C PHE A 81 -1.63 -18.13 1.65
N CYS A 82 -1.26 -17.42 2.74
CA CYS A 82 -2.24 -16.83 3.66
C CYS A 82 -3.13 -15.82 2.94
N LYS A 83 -2.58 -14.99 2.05
CA LYS A 83 -3.34 -14.01 1.27
C LYS A 83 -4.40 -14.70 0.40
N VAL A 84 -4.01 -15.73 -0.37
CA VAL A 84 -4.92 -16.49 -1.23
C VAL A 84 -6.00 -17.20 -0.39
N ALA A 85 -5.60 -17.84 0.71
CA ALA A 85 -6.54 -18.51 1.61
C ALA A 85 -7.56 -17.53 2.19
N TRP A 86 -7.12 -16.35 2.61
CA TRP A 86 -8.00 -15.34 3.18
C TRP A 86 -8.92 -14.69 2.14
N GLN A 87 -8.44 -14.40 0.93
CA GLN A 87 -9.28 -13.98 -0.18
C GLN A 87 -10.36 -15.03 -0.47
N THR A 88 -10.05 -16.33 -0.39
CA THR A 88 -11.01 -17.40 -0.62
C THR A 88 -12.06 -17.47 0.49
N ALA A 89 -11.63 -17.35 1.75
CA ALA A 89 -12.48 -17.55 2.93
C ALA A 89 -13.37 -16.34 3.26
N HIS A 90 -12.98 -15.13 2.87
CA HIS A 90 -13.67 -13.89 3.24
C HIS A 90 -14.51 -13.36 2.08
N ALA A 91 -15.81 -13.20 2.29
CA ALA A 91 -16.78 -12.86 1.25
C ALA A 91 -16.43 -11.57 0.48
N ASP A 92 -15.93 -10.55 1.17
CA ASP A 92 -15.61 -9.26 0.56
C ASP A 92 -14.20 -9.25 -0.05
N LEU A 93 -13.21 -9.91 0.59
CA LEU A 93 -11.85 -10.00 0.06
C LEU A 93 -11.77 -10.84 -1.22
N LYS A 94 -12.70 -11.78 -1.41
CA LYS A 94 -12.81 -12.56 -2.66
C LYS A 94 -13.02 -11.69 -3.90
N LYS A 95 -13.51 -10.45 -3.72
CA LYS A 95 -13.92 -9.54 -4.80
C LYS A 95 -12.91 -8.40 -5.03
N ILE A 96 -11.85 -8.33 -4.24
CA ILE A 96 -10.86 -7.26 -4.40
C ILE A 96 -10.22 -7.29 -5.79
N ARG A 97 -9.90 -6.12 -6.31
CA ARG A 97 -9.35 -5.92 -7.66
C ARG A 97 -7.89 -5.47 -7.66
N HIS A 98 -7.41 -4.98 -6.52
CA HIS A 98 -6.02 -4.54 -6.38
C HIS A 98 -5.10 -5.70 -5.97
N HIS A 99 -3.82 -5.52 -6.19
CA HIS A 99 -2.80 -6.49 -5.83
C HIS A 99 -2.51 -6.48 -4.33
N GLN A 100 -2.29 -7.66 -3.77
CA GLN A 100 -1.74 -7.80 -2.43
C GLN A 100 -0.26 -8.16 -2.49
N PHE A 101 0.44 -8.04 -1.36
CA PHE A 101 1.82 -8.50 -1.24
C PHE A 101 2.09 -9.17 0.11
N ALA A 102 3.09 -10.05 0.10
CA ALA A 102 3.65 -10.71 1.27
C ALA A 102 5.11 -10.27 1.44
N ASP A 103 5.42 -9.60 2.54
CA ASP A 103 6.77 -9.15 2.89
C ASP A 103 7.31 -10.02 4.04
N THR A 104 7.69 -11.24 3.70
CA THR A 104 8.12 -12.26 4.66
C THR A 104 9.61 -12.21 4.97
N GLN A 105 10.40 -11.62 4.08
CA GLN A 105 11.86 -11.57 4.20
C GLN A 105 12.33 -10.50 5.20
N ARG A 106 13.53 -10.71 5.72
CA ARG A 106 14.26 -9.75 6.56
C ARG A 106 15.66 -9.59 5.99
N GLY A 107 16.29 -8.45 6.27
CA GLY A 107 17.60 -8.11 5.77
C GLY A 107 17.57 -7.12 4.59
N GLU A 108 18.61 -7.13 3.79
CA GLU A 108 18.88 -6.08 2.79
C GLU A 108 17.75 -5.86 1.76
N LEU A 109 17.04 -6.92 1.38
CA LEU A 109 15.94 -6.84 0.41
C LEU A 109 14.56 -6.69 1.07
N SER A 110 14.48 -6.50 2.38
CA SER A 110 13.22 -6.32 3.10
C SER A 110 12.66 -4.91 2.92
N LEU A 111 11.50 -4.80 2.31
CA LEU A 111 10.83 -3.51 2.15
C LEU A 111 10.36 -2.94 3.50
N ILE A 112 9.76 -3.76 4.36
CA ILE A 112 9.25 -3.31 5.67
C ILE A 112 10.37 -2.80 6.59
N GLU A 113 11.56 -3.40 6.52
CA GLU A 113 12.71 -2.97 7.34
C GLU A 113 13.27 -1.63 6.84
N GLN A 114 13.45 -1.45 5.53
CA GLN A 114 13.92 -0.17 5.00
C GLN A 114 12.91 0.96 5.29
N LEU A 115 11.61 0.67 5.25
CA LEU A 115 10.55 1.63 5.58
C LEU A 115 10.42 1.85 7.10
N GLY A 116 10.98 0.96 7.93
CA GLY A 116 11.02 1.11 9.38
C GLY A 116 9.65 0.94 10.07
N VAL A 117 8.76 0.14 9.48
CA VAL A 117 7.40 -0.08 10.00
C VAL A 117 7.17 -1.50 10.51
N PHE A 118 8.23 -2.29 10.66
CA PHE A 118 8.18 -3.57 11.38
C PHE A 118 8.09 -3.33 12.89
N TYR A 119 6.99 -3.74 13.50
CA TYR A 119 6.76 -3.64 14.94
C TYR A 119 7.14 -4.97 15.62
N ALA A 120 8.38 -5.07 16.08
CA ALA A 120 8.95 -6.28 16.64
C ALA A 120 8.14 -6.92 17.78
N PRO A 121 7.54 -6.15 18.74
CA PRO A 121 6.75 -6.76 19.81
C PRO A 121 5.54 -7.57 19.33
N ALA A 122 4.97 -7.23 18.17
CA ALA A 122 3.85 -7.97 17.57
C ALA A 122 4.31 -8.92 16.45
N GLY A 123 5.57 -8.87 16.02
CA GLY A 123 6.09 -9.60 14.88
C GLY A 123 5.34 -9.26 13.57
N ALA A 124 4.89 -8.03 13.41
CA ALA A 124 3.99 -7.62 12.35
C ALA A 124 4.26 -6.19 11.88
N ALA A 125 3.66 -5.79 10.77
CA ALA A 125 3.69 -4.41 10.31
C ALA A 125 2.83 -3.50 11.20
N LEU A 126 3.23 -2.24 11.33
CA LEU A 126 2.32 -1.16 11.72
C LEU A 126 1.32 -0.89 10.58
N ARG A 127 0.25 -0.13 10.86
CA ARG A 127 -0.67 0.34 9.83
C ARG A 127 -0.06 1.54 9.11
N ALA A 128 0.75 1.26 8.10
CA ALA A 128 1.53 2.28 7.40
C ALA A 128 1.07 2.41 5.93
N THR A 129 0.99 3.65 5.46
CA THR A 129 0.73 3.97 4.06
C THR A 129 1.85 4.84 3.54
N PHE A 130 2.41 4.46 2.39
CA PHE A 130 3.40 5.22 1.66
C PHE A 130 2.85 5.55 0.27
N ILE A 131 3.01 6.80 -0.15
CA ILE A 131 2.82 7.19 -1.54
C ILE A 131 4.20 7.46 -2.12
N VAL A 132 4.53 6.73 -3.18
CA VAL A 132 5.82 6.76 -3.86
C VAL A 132 5.62 7.21 -5.30
N ASP A 133 6.40 8.16 -5.76
CA ASP A 133 6.30 8.70 -7.11
C ASP A 133 6.94 7.76 -8.17
N PRO A 134 6.78 8.06 -9.47
CA PRO A 134 7.40 7.28 -10.55
C PRO A 134 8.93 7.19 -10.50
N ASN A 135 9.61 8.07 -9.79
CA ASN A 135 11.07 8.07 -9.60
C ASN A 135 11.51 7.27 -8.35
N ASN A 136 10.60 6.52 -7.74
CA ASN A 136 10.81 5.78 -6.50
C ASN A 136 11.10 6.66 -5.27
N GLU A 137 10.72 7.93 -5.29
CA GLU A 137 10.85 8.83 -4.15
C GLU A 137 9.56 8.82 -3.32
N ILE A 138 9.71 8.70 -2.00
CA ILE A 138 8.57 8.73 -1.06
C ILE A 138 8.07 10.16 -0.95
N GLN A 139 6.79 10.37 -1.27
CA GLN A 139 6.13 11.67 -1.25
C GLN A 139 5.19 11.85 -0.05
N HIS A 140 4.76 10.76 0.59
CA HIS A 140 3.89 10.78 1.77
C HIS A 140 4.07 9.54 2.62
N VAL A 141 3.96 9.71 3.94
CA VAL A 141 3.98 8.63 4.93
C VAL A 141 2.91 8.88 5.99
N THR A 142 2.09 7.88 6.25
CA THR A 142 1.19 7.85 7.41
C THR A 142 1.38 6.54 8.17
N VAL A 143 1.51 6.61 9.48
CA VAL A 143 1.64 5.42 10.34
C VAL A 143 0.70 5.53 11.53
N ASN A 144 -0.24 4.60 11.64
CA ASN A 144 -1.14 4.48 12.78
C ASN A 144 -0.73 3.34 13.72
N ASN A 145 -1.13 3.46 14.98
CA ASN A 145 -1.09 2.35 15.93
C ASN A 145 -1.98 1.19 15.44
N LEU A 146 -1.68 -0.02 15.90
CA LEU A 146 -2.32 -1.27 15.46
C LEU A 146 -3.86 -1.28 15.58
N ASN A 147 -4.41 -0.51 16.53
CA ASN A 147 -5.85 -0.50 16.83
C ASN A 147 -6.65 0.53 16.02
N VAL A 148 -5.97 1.38 15.24
CA VAL A 148 -6.62 2.52 14.55
C VAL A 148 -6.50 2.37 13.05
N GLY A 149 -7.62 2.10 12.38
CA GLY A 149 -7.72 2.05 10.91
C GLY A 149 -7.46 3.42 10.26
N ARG A 150 -7.16 3.40 8.97
CA ARG A 150 -6.84 4.59 8.16
C ARG A 150 -8.03 5.01 7.31
N SER A 151 -7.96 6.21 6.73
CA SER A 151 -8.91 6.71 5.73
C SER A 151 -8.30 6.58 4.32
N PRO A 152 -8.80 5.69 3.46
CA PRO A 152 -8.39 5.59 2.07
C PRO A 152 -8.69 6.87 1.27
N GLU A 153 -9.77 7.57 1.61
CA GLU A 153 -10.16 8.83 1.00
C GLU A 153 -9.09 9.92 1.25
N GLU A 154 -8.50 9.94 2.45
CA GLU A 154 -7.38 10.85 2.73
C GLU A 154 -6.14 10.46 1.93
N THR A 155 -5.85 9.18 1.77
CA THR A 155 -4.75 8.71 0.91
C THR A 155 -4.96 9.16 -0.54
N LEU A 156 -6.17 9.04 -1.07
CA LEU A 156 -6.53 9.49 -2.42
C LEU A 156 -6.41 11.01 -2.54
N ARG A 157 -6.89 11.76 -1.54
CA ARG A 157 -6.79 13.22 -1.50
C ARG A 157 -5.34 13.70 -1.55
N ILE A 158 -4.46 13.05 -0.80
CA ILE A 158 -3.02 13.37 -0.79
C ILE A 158 -2.37 13.03 -2.14
N LEU A 159 -2.65 11.86 -2.71
CA LEU A 159 -2.14 11.49 -4.03
C LEU A 159 -2.55 12.53 -5.09
N ASP A 160 -3.83 12.89 -5.13
CA ASP A 160 -4.35 13.89 -6.06
C ASP A 160 -3.63 15.24 -5.90
N ALA A 161 -3.40 15.66 -4.66
CA ALA A 161 -2.67 16.90 -4.38
C ALA A 161 -1.19 16.82 -4.83
N LEU A 162 -0.49 15.71 -4.54
CA LEU A 162 0.90 15.51 -4.94
C LEU A 162 1.08 15.54 -6.46
N GLN A 163 0.13 15.00 -7.20
CA GLN A 163 0.18 14.95 -8.67
C GLN A 163 -0.01 16.31 -9.34
N THR A 164 -0.56 17.31 -8.66
CA THR A 164 -0.67 18.67 -9.21
C THR A 164 0.70 19.33 -9.39
N GLY A 165 1.69 18.96 -8.56
CA GLY A 165 3.00 19.64 -8.51
C GLY A 165 2.93 21.09 -8.01
N GLU A 166 1.77 21.55 -7.52
CA GLU A 166 1.49 22.93 -7.12
C GLU A 166 1.27 23.05 -5.60
N LEU A 167 1.21 24.26 -5.11
CA LEU A 167 0.89 24.51 -3.71
C LEU A 167 -0.58 24.19 -3.45
N CYS A 168 -0.85 23.28 -2.53
CA CYS A 168 -2.18 22.86 -2.16
C CYS A 168 -2.56 23.39 -0.78
N ALA A 169 -3.72 24.03 -0.69
CA ALA A 169 -4.24 24.52 0.59
C ALA A 169 -4.56 23.37 1.56
N CYS A 170 -4.57 23.68 2.84
CA CYS A 170 -5.10 22.80 3.88
C CYS A 170 -6.55 22.40 3.52
N ASN A 171 -6.92 21.15 3.74
CA ASN A 171 -8.24 20.59 3.41
C ASN A 171 -8.66 20.69 1.93
N ARG A 172 -7.71 20.86 1.00
CA ARG A 172 -8.01 20.76 -0.42
C ARG A 172 -8.68 19.42 -0.73
N THR A 173 -9.82 19.45 -1.39
CA THR A 173 -10.53 18.24 -1.83
C THR A 173 -9.92 17.68 -3.11
N VAL A 174 -10.21 16.41 -3.42
CA VAL A 174 -9.86 15.79 -4.70
C VAL A 174 -10.38 16.65 -5.85
N GLY A 175 -9.52 16.99 -6.82
CA GLY A 175 -9.84 17.87 -7.94
C GLY A 175 -10.05 19.35 -7.58
N GLY A 176 -9.84 19.74 -6.32
CA GLY A 176 -9.97 21.14 -5.89
C GLY A 176 -8.87 22.06 -6.45
N GLU A 177 -9.09 23.37 -6.38
CA GLU A 177 -8.13 24.35 -6.84
C GLU A 177 -6.83 24.35 -6.05
N THR A 178 -5.75 24.79 -6.68
CA THR A 178 -4.43 24.97 -6.10
C THR A 178 -4.19 26.45 -5.77
N LEU A 179 -3.22 26.71 -4.93
CA LEU A 179 -2.75 28.08 -4.66
C LEU A 179 -1.81 28.50 -5.80
N LYS A 180 -2.09 29.64 -6.42
CA LYS A 180 -1.26 30.22 -7.47
C LYS A 180 -0.11 31.02 -6.88
#